data_f22329321e4244afc1a3af6470843c73
#
_entry.id   f22329321e4244afc1a3af6470843c73
#
_cell.length_a   1.000
_cell.length_b   1.000
_cell.length_c   1.000
_cell.angle_alpha   90.00
_cell.angle_beta   90.00
_cell.angle_gamma   90.00
#
_symmetry.space_group_name_H-M   'P 1'
#
loop_
_entity.id
_entity.type
_entity.pdbx_description
1 polymer ?
#
loop_
_entity_poly.entity_id
_entity_poly.type
_entity_poly.pdbx_seq_one_letter_code
_entity_poly.pdbx_strand_id
1 'polypeptide(L)'
;MVLAYAVFDLHLPGCRGLKEKRMIVRSLKARIRNEFEVSAAEVGSQDLLERAELGVAAVGPDQAPLDALLQNILSFVEQNLDGELLNYRNEFIHV
;
A
#
# COMPACT_ATOMS: atom_id res chain seq x y z
N MET A 1 -6.34 -19.59 10.43
CA MET A 1 -5.88 -18.21 10.30
C MET A 1 -5.76 -17.85 8.82
N VAL A 2 -6.15 -16.64 8.45
CA VAL A 2 -6.00 -16.16 7.09
C VAL A 2 -5.00 -15.00 7.09
N LEU A 3 -4.05 -15.05 6.16
CA LEU A 3 -3.12 -13.96 5.87
C LEU A 3 -3.61 -13.28 4.60
N ALA A 4 -3.64 -11.96 4.62
CA ALA A 4 -4.01 -11.18 3.45
C ALA A 4 -2.90 -10.18 3.16
N TYR A 5 -2.54 -10.00 1.88
CA TYR A 5 -1.65 -8.93 1.50
C TYR A 5 -2.09 -8.29 0.20
N ALA A 6 -1.65 -7.05 0.02
CA ALA A 6 -1.85 -6.32 -1.23
C ALA A 6 -0.57 -5.55 -1.57
N VAL A 7 -0.33 -5.37 -2.85
CA VAL A 7 0.77 -4.55 -3.34
C VAL A 7 0.21 -3.49 -4.28
N PHE A 8 0.56 -2.25 -3.98
CA PHE A 8 0.16 -1.08 -4.76
C PHE A 8 1.37 -0.59 -5.53
N ASP A 9 1.27 -0.56 -6.85
CA ASP A 9 2.32 -0.06 -7.73
C ASP A 9 1.96 1.38 -8.08
N LEU A 10 2.78 2.32 -7.60
CA LEU A 10 2.47 3.74 -7.60
C LEU A 10 3.37 4.50 -8.57
N HIS A 11 2.78 5.48 -9.26
CA HIS A 11 3.51 6.47 -10.04
C HIS A 11 3.44 7.82 -9.33
N LEU A 12 4.60 8.42 -9.08
CA LEU A 12 4.75 9.68 -8.36
C LEU A 12 5.31 10.73 -9.32
N PRO A 13 4.46 11.31 -10.19
CA PRO A 13 4.95 12.21 -11.24
C PRO A 13 5.58 13.48 -10.65
N GLY A 14 6.68 13.91 -11.25
CA GLY A 14 7.36 15.12 -10.83
C GLY A 14 8.21 15.00 -9.58
N CYS A 15 8.38 13.79 -9.05
CA CYS A 15 9.24 13.58 -7.88
C CYS A 15 10.69 13.90 -8.27
N ARG A 16 11.31 14.84 -7.55
CA ARG A 16 12.61 15.40 -7.93
C ARG A 16 13.81 14.69 -7.33
N GLY A 17 13.63 13.92 -6.28
CA GLY A 17 14.74 13.23 -5.62
C GLY A 17 14.25 12.17 -4.67
N LEU A 18 15.18 11.29 -4.26
CA LEU A 18 14.86 10.19 -3.34
C LEU A 18 14.35 10.69 -1.98
N LYS A 19 14.82 11.84 -1.52
CA LYS A 19 14.35 12.41 -0.27
C LYS A 19 12.87 12.75 -0.34
N GLU A 20 12.44 13.42 -1.42
CA GLU A 20 11.04 13.76 -1.66
C GLU A 20 10.19 12.51 -1.77
N LYS A 21 10.66 11.51 -2.54
CA LYS A 21 9.97 10.23 -2.67
C LYS A 21 9.79 9.55 -1.31
N ARG A 22 10.83 9.49 -0.50
CA ARG A 22 10.76 8.88 0.84
C ARG A 22 9.75 9.58 1.74
N MET A 23 9.65 10.90 1.64
CA MET A 23 8.66 11.67 2.40
C MET A 23 7.24 11.32 1.96
N ILE A 24 6.99 11.23 0.65
CA ILE A 24 5.67 10.88 0.11
C ILE A 24 5.26 9.48 0.55
N VAL A 25 6.15 8.49 0.37
CA VAL A 25 5.87 7.09 0.72
C VAL A 25 5.70 6.94 2.22
N ARG A 26 6.54 7.58 3.02
CA ARG A 26 6.46 7.53 4.49
C ARG A 26 5.14 8.13 4.98
N SER A 27 4.73 9.25 4.41
CA SER A 27 3.46 9.90 4.76
C SER A 27 2.27 9.01 4.44
N LEU A 28 2.21 8.46 3.24
CA LEU A 28 1.13 7.55 2.84
C LEU A 28 1.08 6.32 3.75
N LYS A 29 2.23 5.73 4.02
CA LYS A 29 2.36 4.57 4.90
C LYS A 29 1.85 4.86 6.31
N ALA A 30 2.23 6.00 6.88
CA ALA A 30 1.79 6.41 8.21
C ALA A 30 0.27 6.61 8.26
N ARG A 31 -0.30 7.22 7.22
CA ARG A 31 -1.74 7.45 7.13
C ARG A 31 -2.51 6.14 7.03
N ILE A 32 -2.01 5.18 6.26
CA ILE A 32 -2.61 3.85 6.18
C ILE A 32 -2.60 3.17 7.54
N ARG A 33 -1.47 3.21 8.25
CA ARG A 33 -1.35 2.59 9.57
C ARG A 33 -2.26 3.25 10.61
N ASN A 34 -2.51 4.55 10.49
CA ASN A 34 -3.40 5.27 11.41
C ASN A 34 -4.86 4.93 11.18
N GLU A 35 -5.24 4.64 9.92
CA GLU A 35 -6.62 4.33 9.56
C GLU A 35 -6.96 2.84 9.65
N PHE A 36 -5.98 1.97 9.43
CA PHE A 36 -6.19 0.54 9.27
C PHE A 36 -5.20 -0.26 10.11
N GLU A 37 -5.66 -1.38 10.64
CA GLU A 37 -4.80 -2.30 11.40
C GLU A 37 -4.06 -3.21 10.44
N VAL A 38 -2.95 -2.72 9.90
CA VAL A 38 -2.11 -3.44 8.95
C VAL A 38 -0.64 -3.11 9.16
N SER A 39 0.23 -4.02 8.71
CA SER A 39 1.63 -3.70 8.45
C SER A 39 1.73 -3.10 7.07
N ALA A 40 2.57 -2.09 6.92
CA ALA A 40 2.82 -1.46 5.62
C ALA A 40 4.31 -1.18 5.46
N ALA A 41 4.81 -1.42 4.24
CA ALA A 41 6.21 -1.22 3.91
C ALA A 41 6.37 -0.94 2.42
N GLU A 42 7.41 -0.21 2.06
CA GLU A 42 7.84 -0.14 0.66
C GLU A 42 8.56 -1.46 0.32
N VAL A 43 8.09 -2.16 -0.72
CA VAL A 43 8.55 -3.53 -1.02
C VAL A 43 9.25 -3.65 -2.37
N GLY A 44 9.37 -2.57 -3.14
CA GLY A 44 10.06 -2.57 -4.41
C GLY A 44 10.20 -1.18 -4.98
N SER A 45 10.94 -1.06 -6.09
CA SER A 45 11.19 0.19 -6.80
C SER A 45 11.87 1.27 -5.94
N GLN A 46 12.61 0.85 -4.92
CA GLN A 46 13.18 1.77 -3.92
C GLN A 46 14.18 2.76 -4.52
N ASP A 47 14.87 2.38 -5.58
CA ASP A 47 15.87 3.22 -6.24
C ASP A 47 15.31 4.06 -7.39
N LEU A 48 14.00 3.94 -7.69
CA LEU A 48 13.35 4.69 -8.74
C LEU A 48 12.66 5.92 -8.16
N LEU A 49 12.84 7.08 -8.81
CA LEU A 49 12.31 8.33 -8.29
C LEU A 49 10.80 8.45 -8.41
N GLU A 50 10.25 8.01 -9.55
CA GLU A 50 8.82 8.21 -9.84
C GLU A 50 7.99 6.96 -9.66
N ARG A 51 8.56 5.90 -9.10
CA ARG A 51 7.86 4.62 -8.86
C ARG A 51 8.05 4.19 -7.43
N ALA A 52 6.98 3.62 -6.86
CA ALA A 52 7.03 2.98 -5.56
C ALA A 52 6.12 1.76 -5.55
N GLU A 53 6.53 0.74 -4.83
CA GLU A 53 5.69 -0.43 -4.57
C GLU A 53 5.44 -0.49 -3.07
N LEU A 54 4.18 -0.28 -2.68
CA LEU A 54 3.77 -0.29 -1.30
C LEU A 54 3.04 -1.58 -0.99
N GLY A 55 3.53 -2.34 -0.01
CA GLY A 55 2.90 -3.56 0.46
C GLY A 55 2.16 -3.34 1.76
N VAL A 56 1.01 -3.98 1.90
CA VAL A 56 0.27 -4.05 3.17
C VAL A 56 -0.05 -5.51 3.47
N ALA A 57 -0.10 -5.85 4.76
CA ALA A 57 -0.43 -7.20 5.19
C ALA A 57 -1.26 -7.17 6.46
N ALA A 58 -2.17 -8.13 6.58
CA ALA A 58 -3.05 -8.28 7.73
C ALA A 58 -3.34 -9.76 8.00
N VAL A 59 -3.74 -10.07 9.22
CA VAL A 59 -4.17 -11.41 9.60
C VAL A 59 -5.54 -11.35 10.23
N GLY A 60 -6.29 -12.44 10.11
CA GLY A 60 -7.59 -12.57 10.77
C GLY A 60 -8.09 -13.99 10.70
N PRO A 61 -9.22 -14.28 11.36
CA PRO A 61 -9.79 -15.62 11.35
C PRO A 61 -10.53 -15.97 10.06
N ASP A 62 -11.04 -14.95 9.31
CA ASP A 62 -11.88 -15.15 8.15
C ASP A 62 -11.45 -14.26 6.98
N GLN A 63 -11.65 -14.73 5.77
CA GLN A 63 -11.25 -14.02 4.57
C GLN A 63 -12.12 -12.79 4.27
N ALA A 64 -13.44 -12.89 4.47
CA ALA A 64 -14.35 -11.82 4.06
C ALA A 64 -14.06 -10.46 4.71
N PRO A 65 -13.82 -10.37 6.04
CA PRO A 65 -13.42 -9.09 6.64
C PRO A 65 -12.09 -8.56 6.13
N LEU A 66 -11.14 -9.46 5.83
CA LEU A 66 -9.85 -9.05 5.28
C LEU A 66 -9.98 -8.53 3.85
N ASP A 67 -10.86 -9.13 3.07
CA ASP A 67 -11.14 -8.63 1.72
C ASP A 67 -11.75 -7.23 1.79
N ALA A 68 -12.72 -7.00 2.66
CA ALA A 68 -13.29 -5.68 2.88
C ALA A 68 -12.23 -4.67 3.33
N LEU A 69 -11.33 -5.07 4.22
CA LEU A 69 -10.22 -4.25 4.68
C LEU A 69 -9.32 -3.82 3.51
N LEU A 70 -8.92 -4.77 2.65
CA LEU A 70 -8.07 -4.46 1.50
C LEU A 70 -8.77 -3.54 0.51
N GLN A 71 -10.08 -3.73 0.28
CA GLN A 71 -10.84 -2.85 -0.59
C GLN A 71 -10.93 -1.43 -0.04
N ASN A 72 -11.08 -1.29 1.28
CA ASN A 72 -11.10 0.02 1.93
C ASN A 72 -9.74 0.72 1.83
N ILE A 73 -8.64 -0.04 1.95
CA ILE A 73 -7.30 0.51 1.77
C ILE A 73 -7.08 0.95 0.33
N LEU A 74 -7.54 0.17 -0.64
CA LEU A 74 -7.45 0.52 -2.05
C LEU A 74 -8.15 1.86 -2.32
N SER A 75 -9.38 2.04 -1.83
CA SER A 75 -10.12 3.29 -1.96
C SER A 75 -9.38 4.45 -1.28
N PHE A 76 -8.81 4.20 -0.11
CA PHE A 76 -8.05 5.21 0.63
C PHE A 76 -6.82 5.67 -0.17
N VAL A 77 -6.06 4.72 -0.74
CA VAL A 77 -4.89 5.03 -1.56
C VAL A 77 -5.29 5.85 -2.78
N GLU A 78 -6.34 5.44 -3.48
CA GLU A 78 -6.83 6.16 -4.66
C GLU A 78 -7.24 7.59 -4.35
N GLN A 79 -7.83 7.81 -3.17
CA GLN A 79 -8.31 9.15 -2.76
C GLN A 79 -7.21 10.03 -2.19
N ASN A 80 -6.14 9.46 -1.66
CA ASN A 80 -5.13 10.20 -0.90
C ASN A 80 -3.74 10.22 -1.54
N LEU A 81 -3.55 9.48 -2.63
CA LEU A 81 -2.28 9.49 -3.34
C LEU A 81 -2.19 10.71 -4.24
N ASP A 82 -1.11 11.46 -4.10
CA ASP A 82 -0.77 12.52 -5.05
C ASP A 82 0.06 11.88 -6.17
N GLY A 83 -0.62 11.24 -7.10
CA GLY A 83 -0.03 10.46 -8.17
C GLY A 83 -1.05 9.50 -8.77
N GLU A 84 -0.56 8.43 -9.37
CA GLU A 84 -1.39 7.43 -10.04
C GLU A 84 -1.16 6.04 -9.48
N LEU A 85 -2.23 5.29 -9.27
CA LEU A 85 -2.16 3.87 -8.99
C LEU A 85 -2.04 3.14 -10.33
N LEU A 86 -0.88 2.55 -10.59
CA LEU A 86 -0.61 1.85 -11.85
C LEU A 86 -1.11 0.42 -11.84
N ASN A 87 -1.00 -0.25 -10.70
CA ASN A 87 -1.41 -1.63 -10.55
C ASN A 87 -1.71 -1.94 -9.09
N TYR A 88 -2.61 -2.87 -8.88
CA TYR A 88 -2.98 -3.38 -7.57
C TYR A 88 -3.15 -4.90 -7.68
N ARG A 89 -2.55 -5.62 -6.74
CA ARG A 89 -2.77 -7.07 -6.62
C ARG A 89 -2.90 -7.44 -5.16
N ASN A 90 -3.69 -8.47 -4.89
CA ASN A 90 -3.87 -8.98 -3.54
C ASN A 90 -3.94 -10.50 -3.55
N GLU A 91 -3.73 -11.09 -2.38
CA GLU A 91 -3.81 -12.52 -2.20
C GLU A 91 -4.19 -12.86 -0.77
N PHE A 92 -4.86 -14.02 -0.60
CA PHE A 92 -5.22 -14.56 0.70
C PHE A 92 -4.57 -15.94 0.84
N ILE A 93 -3.97 -16.19 1.99
CA ILE A 93 -3.31 -17.46 2.29
C ILE A 93 -3.97 -18.03 3.53
N HIS A 94 -4.51 -19.24 3.39
CA HIS A 94 -5.17 -19.95 4.49
C HIS A 94 -4.16 -20.90 5.16
N VAL A 95 -3.93 -20.71 6.45
CA VAL A 95 -3.01 -21.51 7.25
C VAL A 95 -3.70 -22.12 8.46
#